data_26990fe5d754d29889ab76cb51c6aa63
#
_entry.id   26990fe5d754d29889ab76cb51c6aa63
#
_cell.length_a   1.000
_cell.length_b   1.000
_cell.length_c   1.000
_cell.angle_alpha   90.00
_cell.angle_beta   90.00
_cell.angle_gamma   90.00
#
_symmetry.space_group_name_H-M   'P 1'
#
loop_
_entity.id
_entity.type
_entity.pdbx_description
1 polymer ?
#
loop_
_entity_poly.entity_id
_entity_poly.type
_entity_poly.pdbx_seq_one_letter_code
_entity_poly.pdbx_strand_id
1 'polypeptide(L)'
;MAKSNTIEIKVEWHKATEAPKKNVPIYLLFKVGKRKYPLCRLMTFHHSNVVPAECDWGKAETQEAQLPIMWTYASQIEPLITDEIVAEAKFAAWAWYKED
;
A
#
# COMPACT_ATOMS: atom_id res chain seq x y z
N MET A 1 27.59 -5.65 6.48
CA MET A 1 26.66 -6.48 5.71
C MET A 1 25.28 -6.44 6.33
N ALA A 2 24.29 -6.06 5.56
CA ALA A 2 22.92 -6.00 6.06
C ALA A 2 22.38 -7.41 6.35
N LYS A 3 21.80 -7.58 7.51
CA LYS A 3 21.09 -8.83 7.84
C LYS A 3 19.65 -8.71 7.40
N SER A 4 19.18 -9.70 6.66
CA SER A 4 17.76 -9.81 6.36
C SER A 4 17.01 -10.30 7.59
N ASN A 5 16.01 -9.54 8.01
CA ASN A 5 15.12 -9.94 9.08
C ASN A 5 13.77 -10.35 8.48
N THR A 6 13.33 -11.55 8.81
CA THR A 6 11.99 -11.98 8.43
C THR A 6 11.01 -11.58 9.52
N ILE A 7 10.01 -10.82 9.18
CA ILE A 7 8.95 -10.42 10.10
C ILE A 7 7.66 -11.06 9.60
N GLU A 8 7.05 -11.90 10.44
CA GLU A 8 5.75 -12.46 10.15
C GLU A 8 4.68 -11.60 10.80
N ILE A 9 3.70 -11.17 10.00
CA ILE A 9 2.54 -10.43 10.49
C ILE A 9 1.27 -11.07 9.98
N LYS A 10 0.22 -10.94 10.79
CA LYS A 10 -1.12 -11.30 10.37
C LYS A 10 -1.82 -10.03 9.92
N VAL A 11 -2.13 -9.94 8.65
CA VAL A 11 -2.85 -8.82 8.06
C VAL A 11 -4.20 -9.32 7.60
N GLU A 12 -5.26 -8.67 8.07
CA GLU A 12 -6.60 -8.97 7.65
C GLU A 12 -6.91 -8.24 6.35
N TRP A 13 -7.02 -9.00 5.27
CA TRP A 13 -7.38 -8.47 3.96
C TRP A 13 -8.88 -8.57 3.73
N HIS A 14 -9.45 -7.49 3.23
CA HIS A 14 -10.87 -7.39 2.89
C HIS A 14 -11.03 -7.41 1.38
N LYS A 15 -12.15 -7.95 0.91
CA LYS A 15 -12.46 -7.96 -0.51
C LYS A 15 -12.75 -6.55 -1.01
N ALA A 16 -12.43 -6.27 -2.28
CA ALA A 16 -12.71 -4.97 -2.87
C ALA A 16 -14.20 -4.62 -2.94
N THR A 17 -15.07 -5.60 -2.70
CA THR A 17 -16.52 -5.43 -2.61
C THR A 17 -17.01 -4.99 -1.23
N GLU A 18 -16.12 -4.93 -0.23
CA GLU A 18 -16.42 -4.42 1.10
C GLU A 18 -16.01 -2.95 1.22
N ALA A 19 -16.81 -2.15 1.89
CA ALA A 19 -16.53 -0.73 2.08
C ALA A 19 -15.63 -0.52 3.30
N PRO A 20 -14.48 0.18 3.15
CA PRO A 20 -13.68 0.56 4.31
C PRO A 20 -14.35 1.69 5.10
N LYS A 21 -13.88 1.87 6.34
CA LYS A 21 -14.35 2.97 7.18
C LYS A 21 -13.97 4.31 6.58
N LYS A 22 -14.89 5.26 6.65
CA LYS A 22 -14.69 6.63 6.21
C LYS A 22 -13.48 7.28 6.92
N ASN A 23 -12.65 7.99 6.14
CA ASN A 23 -11.47 8.72 6.62
C ASN A 23 -10.40 7.87 7.30
N VAL A 24 -10.36 6.58 7.03
CA VAL A 24 -9.33 5.68 7.56
C VAL A 24 -8.42 5.24 6.41
N PRO A 25 -7.10 5.47 6.50
CA PRO A 25 -6.18 5.07 5.44
C PRO A 25 -6.17 3.55 5.23
N ILE A 26 -6.14 3.17 3.96
CA ILE A 26 -6.06 1.77 3.53
C ILE A 26 -4.97 1.59 2.48
N TYR A 27 -4.45 0.37 2.40
CA TYR A 27 -3.68 -0.08 1.25
C TYR A 27 -4.59 -0.88 0.34
N LEU A 28 -4.78 -0.40 -0.88
CA LEU A 28 -5.62 -1.05 -1.88
C LEU A 28 -4.75 -1.65 -2.97
N LEU A 29 -4.94 -2.95 -3.21
CA LEU A 29 -4.23 -3.68 -4.26
C LEU A 29 -5.06 -3.73 -5.53
N PHE A 30 -4.41 -3.45 -6.65
CA PHE A 30 -5.02 -3.48 -7.98
C PHE A 30 -4.33 -4.53 -8.84
N LYS A 31 -5.11 -5.29 -9.58
CA LYS A 31 -4.60 -6.04 -10.70
C LYS A 31 -4.53 -5.09 -11.90
N VAL A 32 -3.37 -4.98 -12.52
CA VAL A 32 -3.15 -4.08 -13.66
C VAL A 32 -2.77 -4.91 -14.87
N GLY A 33 -3.72 -5.05 -15.81
CA GLY A 33 -3.50 -5.80 -17.03
C GLY A 33 -3.00 -7.23 -16.76
N LYS A 34 -1.92 -7.61 -17.44
CA LYS A 34 -1.28 -8.93 -17.31
C LYS A 34 -0.07 -8.91 -16.37
N ARG A 35 0.10 -7.87 -15.59
CA ARG A 35 1.26 -7.75 -14.69
C ARG A 35 1.27 -8.89 -13.68
N LYS A 36 2.49 -9.39 -13.40
CA LYS A 36 2.71 -10.44 -12.42
C LYS A 36 2.42 -9.99 -10.98
N TYR A 37 2.76 -8.74 -10.67
CA TYR A 37 2.61 -8.19 -9.34
C TYR A 37 1.51 -7.13 -9.31
N PRO A 38 0.70 -7.07 -8.23
CA PRO A 38 -0.33 -6.04 -8.10
C PRO A 38 0.29 -4.67 -7.85
N LEU A 39 -0.45 -3.64 -8.21
CA LEU A 39 -0.14 -2.26 -7.84
C LEU A 39 -0.79 -1.99 -6.48
N CYS A 40 -0.03 -1.42 -5.55
CA CYS A 40 -0.54 -1.04 -4.24
C CYS A 40 -0.61 0.48 -4.12
N ARG A 41 -1.74 1.00 -3.67
CA ARG A 41 -1.92 2.42 -3.40
C ARG A 41 -2.41 2.65 -1.99
N LEU A 42 -1.80 3.63 -1.32
CA LEU A 42 -2.29 4.13 -0.04
C LEU A 42 -3.33 5.21 -0.32
N MET A 43 -4.52 5.05 0.23
CA MET A 43 -5.61 6.00 0.00
C MET A 43 -6.59 6.06 1.16
N THR A 44 -7.47 7.06 1.11
CA THR A 44 -8.49 7.28 2.11
C THR A 44 -9.79 7.63 1.40
N PHE A 45 -10.86 6.94 1.76
CA PHE A 45 -12.20 7.28 1.27
C PHE A 45 -12.87 8.24 2.25
N HIS A 46 -13.36 9.37 1.73
CA HIS A 46 -13.93 10.43 2.55
C HIS A 46 -15.45 10.31 2.74
N HIS A 47 -16.07 9.37 2.07
CA HIS A 47 -17.50 9.10 2.18
C HIS A 47 -17.75 7.71 2.77
N SER A 48 -18.83 7.57 3.52
CA SER A 48 -19.23 6.26 4.03
C SER A 48 -19.78 5.38 2.90
N ASN A 49 -19.66 4.06 3.09
CA ASN A 49 -20.20 3.05 2.16
C ASN A 49 -19.59 3.09 0.76
N VAL A 50 -18.40 3.64 0.60
CA VAL A 50 -17.70 3.59 -0.68
C VAL A 50 -17.09 2.21 -0.85
N VAL A 51 -17.47 1.53 -1.93
CA VAL A 51 -16.98 0.19 -2.26
C VAL A 51 -15.92 0.33 -3.36
N PRO A 52 -14.66 -0.06 -3.08
CA PRO A 52 -13.59 0.09 -4.07
C PRO A 52 -13.90 -0.54 -5.44
N ALA A 53 -14.52 -1.72 -5.45
CA ALA A 53 -14.86 -2.41 -6.70
C ALA A 53 -15.89 -1.67 -7.55
N GLU A 54 -16.67 -0.77 -6.96
CA GLU A 54 -17.71 -0.01 -7.66
C GLU A 54 -17.24 1.36 -8.16
N CYS A 55 -16.01 1.75 -7.82
CA CYS A 55 -15.44 3.00 -8.26
C CYS A 55 -14.79 2.87 -9.64
N ASP A 56 -14.79 3.97 -10.39
CA ASP A 56 -14.07 4.04 -11.65
C ASP A 56 -12.61 4.41 -11.38
N TRP A 57 -11.71 3.48 -11.64
CA TRP A 57 -10.27 3.67 -11.44
C TRP A 57 -9.53 4.06 -12.72
N GLY A 58 -10.23 4.04 -13.85
CA GLY A 58 -9.63 4.35 -15.14
C GLY A 58 -8.55 3.36 -15.54
N LYS A 59 -7.58 3.85 -16.27
CA LYS A 59 -6.42 3.07 -16.73
C LYS A 59 -5.16 3.55 -16.02
N ALA A 60 -4.23 2.62 -15.79
CA ALA A 60 -2.90 2.97 -15.32
C ALA A 60 -2.13 3.76 -16.40
N GLU A 61 -0.98 4.32 -16.04
CA GLU A 61 -0.11 5.05 -16.97
C GLU A 61 0.26 4.23 -18.21
N THR A 62 0.27 2.91 -18.08
CA THR A 62 0.52 1.97 -19.18
C THR A 62 -0.71 1.72 -20.07
N GLN A 63 -1.81 2.39 -19.84
CA GLN A 63 -3.09 2.20 -20.53
C GLN A 63 -3.75 0.84 -20.25
N GLU A 64 -3.34 0.17 -19.19
CA GLU A 64 -3.93 -1.10 -18.78
C GLU A 64 -5.06 -0.89 -17.78
N ALA A 65 -6.10 -1.73 -17.86
CA ALA A 65 -7.22 -1.68 -16.91
C ALA A 65 -6.74 -1.92 -15.47
N GLN A 66 -7.23 -1.12 -14.54
CA GLN A 66 -6.99 -1.27 -13.12
C GLN A 66 -8.19 -1.91 -12.45
N LEU A 67 -7.99 -3.08 -11.84
CA LEU A 67 -9.03 -3.81 -11.16
C LEU A 67 -8.68 -3.94 -9.67
N PRO A 68 -9.43 -3.29 -8.76
CA PRO A 68 -9.18 -3.47 -7.34
C PRO A 68 -9.54 -4.90 -6.91
N ILE A 69 -8.68 -5.53 -6.12
CA ILE A 69 -8.84 -6.93 -5.72
C ILE A 69 -9.03 -7.11 -4.22
N MET A 70 -8.28 -6.37 -3.40
CA MET A 70 -8.36 -6.46 -1.95
C MET A 70 -7.74 -5.23 -1.29
N TRP A 71 -8.10 -5.01 -0.04
CA TRP A 71 -7.55 -3.90 0.74
C TRP A 71 -7.38 -4.29 2.20
N THR A 72 -6.53 -3.56 2.90
CA THR A 72 -6.36 -3.67 4.35
C THR A 72 -6.16 -2.29 4.95
N TYR A 73 -6.51 -2.13 6.23
CA TYR A 73 -6.24 -0.88 6.92
C TYR A 73 -4.73 -0.66 7.08
N ALA A 74 -4.29 0.55 6.79
CA ALA A 74 -2.86 0.90 6.87
C ALA A 74 -2.31 0.67 8.28
N SER A 75 -3.12 0.85 9.32
CA SER A 75 -2.73 0.63 10.71
C SER A 75 -2.26 -0.79 11.02
N GLN A 76 -2.61 -1.77 10.19
CA GLN A 76 -2.13 -3.15 10.37
C GLN A 76 -0.69 -3.34 9.93
N ILE A 77 -0.19 -2.48 9.06
CA ILE A 77 1.16 -2.56 8.50
C ILE A 77 2.08 -1.50 9.12
N GLU A 78 1.56 -0.30 9.40
CA GLU A 78 2.33 0.82 9.95
C GLU A 78 3.11 0.51 11.23
N PRO A 79 2.62 -0.30 12.18
CA PRO A 79 3.39 -0.63 13.38
C PRO A 79 4.73 -1.31 13.10
N LEU A 80 4.95 -1.82 11.90
CA LEU A 80 6.23 -2.40 11.49
C LEU A 80 7.25 -1.34 11.11
N ILE A 81 6.81 -0.12 10.87
CA ILE A 81 7.68 1.01 10.52
C ILE A 81 8.07 1.69 11.83
N THR A 82 9.19 1.25 12.41
CA THR A 82 9.67 1.80 13.67
C THR A 82 10.52 3.05 13.43
N ASP A 83 10.68 3.87 14.47
CA ASP A 83 11.56 5.05 14.42
C ASP A 83 12.99 4.65 14.06
N GLU A 84 13.43 3.48 14.49
CA GLU A 84 14.74 2.91 14.17
C GLU A 84 14.90 2.68 12.67
N ILE A 85 13.90 2.08 12.03
CA ILE A 85 13.90 1.84 10.58
C ILE A 85 13.93 3.16 9.82
N VAL A 86 13.14 4.15 10.25
CA VAL A 86 13.11 5.48 9.65
C VAL A 86 14.47 6.17 9.79
N ALA A 87 15.08 6.07 10.97
CA ALA A 87 16.41 6.67 11.21
C ALA A 87 17.48 6.05 10.32
N GLU A 88 17.48 4.72 10.15
CA GLU A 88 18.41 4.04 9.25
C GLU A 88 18.24 4.48 7.80
N ALA A 89 17.00 4.61 7.34
CA ALA A 89 16.72 5.06 5.98
C ALA A 89 17.19 6.49 5.75
N LYS A 90 16.97 7.38 6.71
CA LYS A 90 17.46 8.77 6.64
C LYS A 90 18.97 8.84 6.62
N PHE A 91 19.63 8.05 7.45
CA PHE A 91 21.09 7.99 7.47
C PHE A 91 21.66 7.50 6.14
N ALA A 92 21.10 6.45 5.59
CA ALA A 92 21.53 5.91 4.31
C ALA A 92 21.36 6.92 3.16
N ALA A 93 20.22 7.62 3.12
CA ALA A 93 19.97 8.65 2.13
C ALA A 93 20.96 9.81 2.26
N TRP A 94 21.23 10.25 3.49
CA TRP A 94 22.19 11.31 3.75
C TRP A 94 23.60 10.92 3.33
N ALA A 95 24.04 9.71 3.64
CA ALA A 95 25.35 9.20 3.25
C ALA A 95 25.49 9.14 1.73
N TRP A 96 24.44 8.73 1.03
CA TRP A 96 24.41 8.68 -0.42
C TRP A 96 24.60 10.08 -1.04
N TYR A 97 23.91 11.09 -0.51
CA TYR A 97 24.06 12.47 -0.97
C TYR A 97 25.45 13.04 -0.69
N LYS A 98 26.09 12.60 0.38
CA LYS A 98 27.41 13.11 0.78
C LYS A 98 28.55 12.59 -0.07
N GLU A 99 28.39 11.46 -0.71
CA GLU A 99 29.42 10.87 -1.58
C GLU A 99 29.57 11.59 -2.91
N ASP A 100 28.66 12.45 -3.23
CA ASP A 100 28.76 13.32 -4.40
C ASP A 100 29.64 14.57 -4.08
#